data_0ab30e5874f267d86e1ea91299be32d9
#
_entry.id   0ab30e5874f267d86e1ea91299be32d9
#
_cell.length_a   1.000
_cell.length_b   1.000
_cell.length_c   1.000
_cell.angle_alpha   90.00
_cell.angle_beta   90.00
_cell.angle_gamma   90.00
#
_symmetry.space_group_name_H-M   'P 1'
#
loop_
_entity.id
_entity.type
_entity.pdbx_description
1 polymer ?
#
loop_
_entity_poly.entity_id
_entity_poly.type
_entity_poly.pdbx_seq_one_letter_code
_entity_poly.pdbx_strand_id
1 'polypeptide(L)'
;MAVSFLDFEQPIAELEAKIEELKHVTSESEVNIQDEIGRLQAKSRQLTQSIFASLTPWQITQLARHPHRPYTLDYVAAIASEFHELHGDRMYADDLAIVGGLTRIDERAVVLIGHQKGRDTKERVRRNYGMPKPEGYRKALRLMRLAERFGLPLVTLIDTQGAYPGVGAEERGQSEAIARNLFEMSHLEAPVLSVVIGEGGSGGALAIGVCDYLIMLQFSVYSVISPESFASIVWKSTDKKEIAADAMGGTADRLKKLGLVDEVLKEPHGGAHRDASAMAETMKESIIKNLMQLRSQPVTQLLDARQARLRRFGAFHDA
;
A
#
# COMPACT_ATOMS: atom_id res chain seq x y z
N MET A 1 14.29 -16.00 -8.00
CA MET A 1 12.90 -16.09 -8.51
C MET A 1 12.89 -15.44 -9.89
N ALA A 2 12.16 -16.00 -10.86
CA ALA A 2 12.03 -15.37 -12.16
C ALA A 2 11.40 -13.98 -12.01
N VAL A 3 11.95 -12.99 -12.69
CA VAL A 3 11.40 -11.63 -12.70
C VAL A 3 10.08 -11.69 -13.46
N SER A 4 8.98 -11.24 -12.84
CA SER A 4 7.68 -11.12 -13.50
C SER A 4 7.58 -9.73 -14.10
N PHE A 5 7.28 -9.64 -15.38
CA PHE A 5 7.09 -8.38 -16.10
C PHE A 5 5.62 -8.21 -16.46
N LEU A 6 5.12 -7.00 -16.36
CA LEU A 6 3.81 -6.61 -16.87
C LEU A 6 3.90 -6.36 -18.40
N ASP A 7 2.76 -6.39 -19.10
CA ASP A 7 2.73 -6.25 -20.56
C ASP A 7 3.48 -5.00 -21.06
N PHE A 8 3.33 -3.87 -20.38
CA PHE A 8 4.02 -2.63 -20.76
C PHE A 8 5.52 -2.63 -20.43
N GLU A 9 6.01 -3.60 -19.66
CA GLU A 9 7.43 -3.79 -19.34
C GLU A 9 8.15 -4.73 -20.32
N GLN A 10 7.44 -5.34 -21.30
CA GLN A 10 8.03 -6.29 -22.24
C GLN A 10 9.30 -5.77 -22.95
N PRO A 11 9.35 -4.50 -23.40
CA PRO A 11 10.58 -3.98 -24.02
C PRO A 11 11.78 -3.93 -23.06
N ILE A 12 11.54 -3.81 -21.75
CA ILE A 12 12.57 -3.87 -20.70
C ILE A 12 12.99 -5.33 -20.50
N ALA A 13 12.03 -6.25 -20.45
CA ALA A 13 12.27 -7.68 -20.30
C ALA A 13 13.17 -8.24 -21.41
N GLU A 14 12.92 -7.84 -22.67
CA GLU A 14 13.73 -8.24 -23.81
C GLU A 14 15.19 -7.78 -23.70
N LEU A 15 15.41 -6.53 -23.22
CA LEU A 15 16.76 -6.03 -23.01
C LEU A 15 17.46 -6.72 -21.83
N GLU A 16 16.75 -6.98 -20.73
CA GLU A 16 17.30 -7.69 -19.58
C GLU A 16 17.65 -9.14 -19.92
N ALA A 17 16.80 -9.84 -20.70
CA ALA A 17 17.09 -11.18 -21.19
C ALA A 17 18.37 -11.21 -22.05
N LYS A 18 18.52 -10.26 -22.96
CA LYS A 18 19.71 -10.15 -23.81
C LYS A 18 20.98 -9.86 -23.01
N ILE A 19 20.87 -9.03 -21.95
CA ILE A 19 22.00 -8.77 -21.04
C ILE A 19 22.40 -10.06 -20.30
N GLU A 20 21.43 -10.85 -19.84
CA GLU A 20 21.73 -12.13 -19.17
C GLU A 20 22.34 -13.15 -20.13
N GLU A 21 21.87 -13.25 -21.36
CA GLU A 21 22.48 -14.09 -22.38
C GLU A 21 23.96 -13.72 -22.61
N LEU A 22 24.27 -12.43 -22.75
CA LEU A 22 25.65 -11.96 -22.95
C LEU A 22 26.56 -12.24 -21.75
N LYS A 23 26.06 -12.20 -20.53
CA LYS A 23 26.84 -12.56 -19.33
C LYS A 23 27.26 -14.03 -19.29
N HIS A 24 26.53 -14.91 -19.97
CA HIS A 24 26.81 -16.36 -20.03
C HIS A 24 27.69 -16.74 -21.24
N VAL A 25 27.97 -15.81 -22.14
CA VAL A 25 28.85 -16.07 -23.30
C VAL A 25 30.30 -15.99 -22.85
N THR A 26 30.98 -17.16 -22.79
CA THR A 26 32.42 -17.24 -22.58
C THR A 26 33.10 -17.15 -23.93
N SER A 27 33.63 -15.99 -24.34
CA SER A 27 34.35 -15.82 -25.57
C SER A 27 35.70 -15.12 -25.37
N GLU A 28 36.65 -15.35 -26.28
CA GLU A 28 37.99 -14.76 -26.23
C GLU A 28 38.03 -13.21 -26.37
N SER A 29 36.85 -12.57 -26.52
CA SER A 29 36.70 -11.12 -26.67
C SER A 29 35.98 -10.47 -25.47
N GLU A 30 36.44 -10.70 -24.25
CA GLU A 30 35.79 -10.20 -23.00
C GLU A 30 35.57 -8.68 -22.99
N VAL A 31 36.48 -7.88 -23.53
CA VAL A 31 36.39 -6.41 -23.54
C VAL A 31 35.19 -5.91 -24.37
N ASN A 32 34.94 -6.52 -25.52
CA ASN A 32 33.85 -6.10 -26.42
C ASN A 32 32.46 -6.46 -25.84
N ILE A 33 32.37 -7.56 -25.10
CA ILE A 33 31.13 -8.02 -24.45
C ILE A 33 30.80 -7.10 -23.27
N GLN A 34 31.78 -6.70 -22.48
CA GLN A 34 31.59 -5.80 -21.33
C GLN A 34 31.05 -4.43 -21.78
N ASP A 35 31.62 -3.88 -22.87
CA ASP A 35 31.15 -2.60 -23.46
C ASP A 35 29.70 -2.71 -23.93
N GLU A 36 29.33 -3.82 -24.58
CA GLU A 36 27.97 -4.04 -25.09
C GLU A 36 26.98 -4.23 -23.92
N ILE A 37 27.32 -5.00 -22.90
CA ILE A 37 26.52 -5.11 -21.69
C ILE A 37 26.30 -3.73 -21.08
N GLY A 38 27.33 -2.91 -20.97
CA GLY A 38 27.23 -1.54 -20.45
C GLY A 38 26.25 -0.67 -21.24
N ARG A 39 26.31 -0.74 -22.57
CA ARG A 39 25.39 -0.03 -23.48
C ARG A 39 23.95 -0.51 -23.31
N LEU A 40 23.72 -1.82 -23.27
CA LEU A 40 22.38 -2.40 -23.09
C LEU A 40 21.80 -2.05 -21.72
N GLN A 41 22.61 -2.06 -20.66
CA GLN A 41 22.19 -1.63 -19.33
C GLN A 41 21.79 -0.14 -19.28
N ALA A 42 22.56 0.73 -19.95
CA ALA A 42 22.22 2.15 -20.06
C ALA A 42 20.90 2.34 -20.83
N LYS A 43 20.73 1.60 -21.93
CA LYS A 43 19.48 1.62 -22.72
C LYS A 43 18.28 1.09 -21.93
N SER A 44 18.45 0.00 -21.17
CA SER A 44 17.40 -0.54 -20.29
C SER A 44 16.99 0.49 -19.24
N ARG A 45 17.95 1.15 -18.56
CA ARG A 45 17.65 2.22 -17.60
C ARG A 45 16.89 3.39 -18.22
N GLN A 46 17.32 3.87 -19.39
CA GLN A 46 16.65 4.96 -20.10
C GLN A 46 15.22 4.58 -20.52
N LEU A 47 15.04 3.37 -21.03
CA LEU A 47 13.73 2.87 -21.44
C LEU A 47 12.78 2.71 -20.25
N THR A 48 13.27 2.15 -19.14
CA THR A 48 12.51 2.05 -17.89
C THR A 48 12.09 3.44 -17.42
N GLN A 49 12.99 4.41 -17.40
CA GLN A 49 12.67 5.79 -17.04
C GLN A 49 11.57 6.39 -17.94
N SER A 50 11.66 6.18 -19.23
CA SER A 50 10.68 6.70 -20.19
C SER A 50 9.29 6.07 -20.00
N ILE A 51 9.23 4.74 -19.86
CA ILE A 51 7.96 4.01 -19.64
C ILE A 51 7.33 4.43 -18.33
N PHE A 52 8.09 4.42 -17.23
CA PHE A 52 7.56 4.73 -15.88
C PHE A 52 7.24 6.20 -15.68
N ALA A 53 7.74 7.11 -16.51
CA ALA A 53 7.36 8.52 -16.49
C ALA A 53 5.97 8.79 -17.11
N SER A 54 5.42 7.86 -17.89
CA SER A 54 4.19 8.05 -18.66
C SER A 54 3.14 6.96 -18.46
N LEU A 55 3.18 6.26 -17.33
CA LEU A 55 2.22 5.19 -17.01
C LEU A 55 0.79 5.74 -16.98
N THR A 56 -0.13 5.01 -17.62
CA THR A 56 -1.57 5.26 -17.51
C THR A 56 -2.09 4.87 -16.12
N PRO A 57 -3.23 5.40 -15.66
CA PRO A 57 -3.85 4.99 -14.40
C PRO A 57 -4.13 3.49 -14.30
N TRP A 58 -4.43 2.83 -15.43
CA TRP A 58 -4.59 1.39 -15.48
C TRP A 58 -3.24 0.66 -15.25
N GLN A 59 -2.17 1.09 -15.91
CA GLN A 59 -0.84 0.52 -15.71
C GLN A 59 -0.34 0.72 -14.27
N ILE A 60 -0.62 1.87 -13.66
CA ILE A 60 -0.36 2.11 -12.22
C ILE A 60 -1.16 1.12 -11.36
N THR A 61 -2.43 0.86 -11.68
CA THR A 61 -3.25 -0.13 -10.98
C THR A 61 -2.66 -1.54 -11.09
N GLN A 62 -2.19 -1.93 -12.28
CA GLN A 62 -1.50 -3.21 -12.47
C GLN A 62 -0.21 -3.29 -11.65
N LEU A 63 0.56 -2.20 -11.62
CA LEU A 63 1.80 -2.12 -10.85
C LEU A 63 1.55 -2.15 -9.33
N ALA A 64 0.49 -1.51 -8.84
CA ALA A 64 0.05 -1.61 -7.44
C ALA A 64 -0.26 -3.05 -7.02
N ARG A 65 -0.70 -3.89 -7.95
CA ARG A 65 -1.03 -5.31 -7.79
C ARG A 65 0.14 -6.25 -8.10
N HIS A 66 1.30 -5.72 -8.47
CA HIS A 66 2.42 -6.55 -8.91
C HIS A 66 2.78 -7.62 -7.86
N PRO A 67 2.91 -8.92 -8.23
CA PRO A 67 3.06 -10.02 -7.26
C PRO A 67 4.34 -9.95 -6.44
N HIS A 68 5.37 -9.26 -6.92
CA HIS A 68 6.63 -9.07 -6.21
C HIS A 68 6.70 -7.75 -5.42
N ARG A 69 5.65 -6.93 -5.45
CA ARG A 69 5.59 -5.71 -4.64
C ARG A 69 5.69 -6.07 -3.15
N PRO A 70 6.48 -5.33 -2.35
CA PRO A 70 6.60 -5.61 -0.92
C PRO A 70 5.24 -5.48 -0.22
N TYR A 71 4.92 -6.44 0.66
CA TYR A 71 3.75 -6.44 1.53
C TYR A 71 4.11 -5.94 2.93
N THR A 72 3.13 -5.84 3.82
CA THR A 72 3.32 -5.34 5.18
C THR A 72 4.47 -6.02 5.91
N LEU A 73 4.53 -7.37 5.92
CA LEU A 73 5.59 -8.09 6.63
C LEU A 73 6.97 -7.91 6.01
N ASP A 74 7.07 -7.67 4.70
CA ASP A 74 8.34 -7.33 4.04
C ASP A 74 8.86 -5.97 4.55
N TYR A 75 7.97 -4.97 4.63
CA TYR A 75 8.32 -3.67 5.19
C TYR A 75 8.64 -3.75 6.67
N VAL A 76 7.85 -4.49 7.47
CA VAL A 76 8.14 -4.71 8.89
C VAL A 76 9.55 -5.27 9.07
N ALA A 77 9.91 -6.31 8.31
CA ALA A 77 11.24 -6.91 8.37
C ALA A 77 12.38 -5.96 7.98
N ALA A 78 12.10 -4.97 7.10
CA ALA A 78 13.09 -4.03 6.60
C ALA A 78 13.27 -2.78 7.49
N ILE A 79 12.18 -2.26 8.10
CA ILE A 79 12.21 -0.96 8.79
C ILE A 79 12.04 -1.05 10.30
N ALA A 80 11.60 -2.19 10.81
CA ALA A 80 11.23 -2.35 12.21
C ALA A 80 12.11 -3.39 12.90
N SER A 81 12.23 -3.28 14.22
CA SER A 81 12.85 -4.27 15.09
C SER A 81 11.85 -4.74 16.14
N GLU A 82 12.09 -5.93 16.71
CA GLU A 82 11.31 -6.47 17.82
C GLU A 82 9.79 -6.55 17.52
N PHE A 83 9.39 -6.99 16.32
CA PHE A 83 7.99 -7.09 15.98
C PHE A 83 7.30 -8.23 16.74
N HIS A 84 6.41 -7.88 17.66
CA HIS A 84 5.58 -8.79 18.44
C HIS A 84 4.17 -8.79 17.90
N GLU A 85 3.85 -9.75 17.02
CA GLU A 85 2.51 -9.87 16.43
C GLU A 85 1.47 -10.27 17.49
N LEU A 86 0.33 -9.61 17.50
CA LEU A 86 -0.77 -9.80 18.44
C LEU A 86 -2.01 -10.33 17.74
N HIS A 87 -2.23 -11.62 17.84
CA HIS A 87 -3.30 -12.34 17.15
C HIS A 87 -4.68 -12.25 17.82
N GLY A 88 -5.72 -12.42 17.00
CA GLY A 88 -7.10 -12.61 17.40
C GLY A 88 -7.85 -11.36 17.83
N ASP A 89 -9.18 -11.39 17.66
CA ASP A 89 -10.09 -10.27 17.93
C ASP A 89 -10.68 -10.28 19.36
N ARG A 90 -10.47 -11.34 20.14
CA ARG A 90 -11.07 -11.57 21.48
C ARG A 90 -12.59 -11.74 21.46
N MET A 91 -13.18 -12.03 20.28
CA MET A 91 -14.62 -12.24 20.13
C MET A 91 -14.95 -13.53 19.38
N TYR A 92 -14.23 -13.81 18.26
CA TYR A 92 -14.51 -14.96 17.41
C TYR A 92 -13.25 -15.72 17.02
N ALA A 93 -12.32 -15.07 16.27
CA ALA A 93 -11.15 -15.74 15.71
C ALA A 93 -10.00 -14.77 15.44
N ASP A 94 -8.94 -15.30 14.82
CA ASP A 94 -7.92 -14.51 14.14
C ASP A 94 -8.22 -14.40 12.64
N ASP A 95 -7.77 -13.31 12.02
CA ASP A 95 -7.76 -13.13 10.57
C ASP A 95 -6.37 -12.73 10.10
N LEU A 96 -5.78 -13.58 9.27
CA LEU A 96 -4.42 -13.42 8.78
C LEU A 96 -4.29 -12.41 7.61
N ALA A 97 -5.40 -11.87 7.12
CA ALA A 97 -5.39 -10.77 6.15
C ALA A 97 -5.02 -9.43 6.80
N ILE A 98 -5.17 -9.30 8.13
CA ILE A 98 -4.60 -8.22 8.93
C ILE A 98 -3.50 -8.79 9.81
N VAL A 99 -2.34 -8.17 9.77
CA VAL A 99 -1.24 -8.38 10.72
C VAL A 99 -1.08 -7.13 11.57
N GLY A 100 -0.67 -7.28 12.82
CA GLY A 100 -0.42 -6.10 13.64
C GLY A 100 0.13 -6.48 15.00
N GLY A 101 0.82 -5.53 15.62
CA GLY A 101 1.48 -5.75 16.89
C GLY A 101 2.29 -4.55 17.35
N LEU A 102 3.13 -4.81 18.34
CA LEU A 102 4.09 -3.85 18.89
C LEU A 102 5.43 -4.01 18.17
N THR A 103 6.06 -2.90 17.87
CA THR A 103 7.38 -2.90 17.25
C THR A 103 8.13 -1.59 17.56
N ARG A 104 9.39 -1.53 17.12
CA ARG A 104 10.18 -0.29 17.12
C ARG A 104 10.55 0.09 15.71
N ILE A 105 10.37 1.36 15.39
CA ILE A 105 10.91 1.98 14.18
C ILE A 105 11.92 3.03 14.66
N ASP A 106 13.20 2.84 14.34
CA ASP A 106 14.29 3.69 14.83
C ASP A 106 14.22 3.87 16.35
N GLU A 107 14.24 2.77 17.11
CA GLU A 107 14.15 2.70 18.58
C GLU A 107 12.85 3.26 19.20
N ARG A 108 11.94 3.78 18.41
CA ARG A 108 10.65 4.33 18.88
C ARG A 108 9.57 3.27 18.87
N ALA A 109 8.97 3.02 20.04
CA ALA A 109 7.85 2.09 20.14
C ALA A 109 6.63 2.62 19.39
N VAL A 110 6.04 1.76 18.58
CA VAL A 110 4.82 2.03 17.80
C VAL A 110 3.90 0.82 17.80
N VAL A 111 2.62 1.04 17.60
CA VAL A 111 1.70 -0.02 17.16
C VAL A 111 1.67 0.02 15.64
N LEU A 112 1.91 -1.12 15.00
CA LEU A 112 1.84 -1.26 13.55
C LEU A 112 0.70 -2.22 13.20
N ILE A 113 -0.12 -1.84 12.22
CA ILE A 113 -1.21 -2.66 11.67
C ILE A 113 -1.08 -2.60 10.14
N GLY A 114 -1.32 -3.71 9.45
CA GLY A 114 -1.33 -3.66 7.99
C GLY A 114 -2.04 -4.84 7.35
N HIS A 115 -2.42 -4.65 6.10
CA HIS A 115 -2.95 -5.72 5.27
C HIS A 115 -1.81 -6.62 4.80
N GLN A 116 -2.04 -7.92 4.81
CA GLN A 116 -1.07 -8.91 4.34
C GLN A 116 -1.68 -9.81 3.28
N LYS A 117 -1.09 -9.77 2.10
CA LYS A 117 -1.36 -10.70 1.00
C LYS A 117 -0.40 -11.91 1.08
N GLY A 118 -0.70 -12.96 0.36
CA GLY A 118 0.17 -14.15 0.25
C GLY A 118 1.00 -14.14 -1.04
N ARG A 119 2.17 -14.78 -1.01
CA ARG A 119 3.05 -14.92 -2.16
C ARG A 119 2.65 -16.08 -3.07
N ASP A 120 2.35 -17.22 -2.50
CA ASP A 120 1.88 -18.40 -3.22
C ASP A 120 0.36 -18.60 -3.07
N THR A 121 -0.20 -19.56 -3.81
CA THR A 121 -1.64 -19.84 -3.79
C THR A 121 -2.14 -20.26 -2.40
N LYS A 122 -1.39 -21.08 -1.67
CA LYS A 122 -1.77 -21.55 -0.33
C LYS A 122 -1.82 -20.39 0.67
N GLU A 123 -0.81 -19.54 0.65
CA GLU A 123 -0.75 -18.36 1.51
C GLU A 123 -1.81 -17.34 1.13
N ARG A 124 -2.06 -17.10 -0.16
CA ARG A 124 -3.14 -16.21 -0.65
C ARG A 124 -4.50 -16.65 -0.13
N VAL A 125 -4.83 -17.95 -0.24
CA VAL A 125 -6.07 -18.49 0.30
C VAL A 125 -6.14 -18.33 1.81
N ARG A 126 -5.07 -18.65 2.54
CA ARG A 126 -4.98 -18.51 4.00
C ARG A 126 -5.21 -17.07 4.47
N ARG A 127 -4.79 -16.08 3.69
CA ARG A 127 -4.93 -14.65 3.98
C ARG A 127 -6.10 -13.99 3.25
N ASN A 128 -7.04 -14.76 2.75
CA ASN A 128 -8.20 -14.29 1.97
C ASN A 128 -7.81 -13.29 0.87
N TYR A 129 -6.66 -13.48 0.21
CA TYR A 129 -6.11 -12.58 -0.81
C TYR A 129 -5.90 -11.13 -0.30
N GLY A 130 -5.66 -10.95 0.99
CA GLY A 130 -5.55 -9.64 1.63
C GLY A 130 -6.87 -8.94 1.87
N MET A 131 -7.99 -9.67 1.79
CA MET A 131 -9.34 -9.15 2.10
C MET A 131 -9.72 -9.53 3.53
N PRO A 132 -9.75 -8.59 4.49
CA PRO A 132 -10.08 -8.92 5.87
C PRO A 132 -11.55 -9.27 6.07
N LYS A 133 -11.76 -10.20 6.99
CA LYS A 133 -13.05 -10.53 7.61
C LYS A 133 -13.31 -9.64 8.83
N PRO A 134 -14.51 -9.64 9.43
CA PRO A 134 -14.84 -8.83 10.61
C PRO A 134 -13.84 -8.97 11.75
N GLU A 135 -13.35 -10.17 12.00
CA GLU A 135 -12.38 -10.48 13.04
C GLU A 135 -11.02 -9.80 12.81
N GLY A 136 -10.62 -9.55 11.55
CA GLY A 136 -9.43 -8.77 11.21
C GLY A 136 -9.60 -7.30 11.61
N TYR A 137 -10.74 -6.70 11.29
CA TYR A 137 -11.04 -5.31 11.69
C TYR A 137 -11.20 -5.15 13.19
N ARG A 138 -11.83 -6.11 13.88
CA ARG A 138 -11.90 -6.09 15.36
C ARG A 138 -10.53 -6.28 16.02
N LYS A 139 -9.66 -7.11 15.42
CA LYS A 139 -8.25 -7.20 15.84
C LYS A 139 -7.55 -5.85 15.67
N ALA A 140 -7.70 -5.19 14.52
CA ALA A 140 -7.16 -3.86 14.30
C ALA A 140 -7.66 -2.86 15.35
N LEU A 141 -8.97 -2.83 15.65
CA LEU A 141 -9.55 -1.98 16.68
C LEU A 141 -8.93 -2.22 18.06
N ARG A 142 -8.76 -3.48 18.42
CA ARG A 142 -8.11 -3.85 19.69
C ARG A 142 -6.68 -3.28 19.79
N LEU A 143 -5.95 -3.29 18.70
CA LEU A 143 -4.59 -2.74 18.63
C LEU A 143 -4.59 -1.20 18.63
N MET A 144 -5.58 -0.56 18.00
CA MET A 144 -5.78 0.90 18.07
C MET A 144 -6.01 1.36 19.51
N ARG A 145 -6.90 0.69 20.24
CA ARG A 145 -7.15 0.97 21.66
C ARG A 145 -5.93 0.68 22.55
N LEU A 146 -5.09 -0.28 22.17
CA LEU A 146 -3.83 -0.52 22.85
C LEU A 146 -2.85 0.62 22.62
N ALA A 147 -2.77 1.15 21.38
CA ALA A 147 -1.96 2.31 21.06
C ALA A 147 -2.37 3.53 21.92
N GLU A 148 -3.66 3.84 21.96
CA GLU A 148 -4.23 4.92 22.77
C GLU A 148 -3.90 4.74 24.26
N ARG A 149 -4.20 3.57 24.82
CA ARG A 149 -3.99 3.26 26.24
C ARG A 149 -2.55 3.48 26.70
N PHE A 150 -1.57 3.20 25.84
CA PHE A 150 -0.15 3.31 26.16
C PHE A 150 0.52 4.57 25.58
N GLY A 151 -0.26 5.48 24.97
CA GLY A 151 0.26 6.69 24.34
C GLY A 151 1.25 6.43 23.20
N LEU A 152 1.06 5.30 22.49
CA LEU A 152 1.91 4.90 21.37
C LEU A 152 1.32 5.43 20.05
N PRO A 153 2.14 5.91 19.11
CA PRO A 153 1.65 6.21 17.79
C PRO A 153 1.23 4.94 17.04
N LEU A 154 0.26 5.09 16.16
CA LEU A 154 -0.24 4.06 15.28
C LEU A 154 0.29 4.29 13.86
N VAL A 155 0.89 3.26 13.27
CA VAL A 155 1.26 3.21 11.86
C VAL A 155 0.40 2.17 11.17
N THR A 156 -0.27 2.54 10.07
CA THR A 156 -1.04 1.57 9.28
C THR A 156 -0.49 1.44 7.86
N LEU A 157 -0.35 0.19 7.38
CA LEU A 157 0.09 -0.13 6.02
C LEU A 157 -1.08 -0.72 5.24
N ILE A 158 -1.53 -0.01 4.21
CA ILE A 158 -2.75 -0.33 3.47
C ILE A 158 -2.39 -1.03 2.16
N ASP A 159 -2.83 -2.28 2.00
CA ASP A 159 -2.71 -3.05 0.75
C ASP A 159 -3.80 -4.12 0.64
N THR A 160 -4.99 -3.71 0.26
CA THR A 160 -6.16 -4.59 0.07
C THR A 160 -6.99 -4.15 -1.13
N GLN A 161 -7.56 -5.11 -1.84
CA GLN A 161 -8.57 -4.84 -2.86
C GLN A 161 -9.95 -4.51 -2.27
N GLY A 162 -10.16 -4.76 -0.96
CA GLY A 162 -11.42 -4.51 -0.26
C GLY A 162 -11.63 -5.46 0.92
N ALA A 163 -12.78 -5.33 1.57
CA ALA A 163 -13.22 -6.24 2.62
C ALA A 163 -13.69 -7.58 2.02
N TYR A 164 -13.56 -8.69 2.76
CA TYR A 164 -14.02 -10.00 2.32
C TYR A 164 -15.55 -10.02 2.15
N PRO A 165 -16.09 -10.39 0.94
CA PRO A 165 -17.51 -10.26 0.61
C PRO A 165 -18.33 -11.52 0.88
N GLY A 166 -17.80 -12.47 1.65
CA GLY A 166 -18.46 -13.76 1.85
C GLY A 166 -19.60 -13.70 2.88
N VAL A 167 -20.59 -14.61 2.77
CA VAL A 167 -21.74 -14.74 3.66
C VAL A 167 -21.31 -14.77 5.15
N GLY A 168 -20.31 -15.57 5.48
CA GLY A 168 -19.82 -15.64 6.87
C GLY A 168 -19.21 -14.33 7.39
N ALA A 169 -18.79 -13.40 6.53
CA ALA A 169 -18.40 -12.06 6.96
C ALA A 169 -19.63 -11.19 7.27
N GLU A 170 -20.67 -11.26 6.43
CA GLU A 170 -21.94 -10.57 6.70
C GLU A 170 -22.59 -11.03 7.99
N GLU A 171 -22.67 -12.35 8.22
CA GLU A 171 -23.20 -12.96 9.45
C GLU A 171 -22.47 -12.51 10.71
N ARG A 172 -21.19 -12.20 10.62
CA ARG A 172 -20.37 -11.75 11.74
C ARG A 172 -20.15 -10.23 11.81
N GLY A 173 -20.94 -9.46 11.03
CA GLY A 173 -21.01 -8.01 11.12
C GLY A 173 -19.85 -7.28 10.41
N GLN A 174 -19.61 -7.58 9.12
CA GLN A 174 -18.57 -6.93 8.31
C GLN A 174 -18.72 -5.41 8.29
N SER A 175 -19.94 -4.92 8.01
CA SER A 175 -20.21 -3.49 7.94
C SER A 175 -20.03 -2.80 9.31
N GLU A 176 -20.48 -3.45 10.41
CA GLU A 176 -20.30 -2.93 11.76
C GLU A 176 -18.83 -2.83 12.14
N ALA A 177 -18.04 -3.87 11.87
CA ALA A 177 -16.63 -3.89 12.20
C ALA A 177 -15.84 -2.79 11.47
N ILE A 178 -16.17 -2.53 10.20
CA ILE A 178 -15.58 -1.43 9.41
C ILE A 178 -16.03 -0.08 9.98
N ALA A 179 -17.35 0.14 10.15
CA ALA A 179 -17.90 1.40 10.63
C ALA A 179 -17.40 1.74 12.02
N ARG A 180 -17.28 0.75 12.90
CA ARG A 180 -16.73 0.90 14.24
C ARG A 180 -15.29 1.41 14.20
N ASN A 181 -14.46 0.84 13.33
CA ASN A 181 -13.08 1.31 13.17
C ASN A 181 -13.01 2.76 12.69
N LEU A 182 -13.83 3.15 11.69
CA LEU A 182 -13.90 4.54 11.22
C LEU A 182 -14.24 5.50 12.36
N PHE A 183 -15.26 5.15 13.16
CA PHE A 183 -15.68 5.94 14.30
C PHE A 183 -14.57 6.07 15.35
N GLU A 184 -14.01 4.96 15.79
CA GLU A 184 -12.97 4.94 16.82
C GLU A 184 -11.68 5.66 16.34
N MET A 185 -11.22 5.45 15.12
CA MET A 185 -10.05 6.13 14.59
C MET A 185 -10.23 7.65 14.49
N SER A 186 -11.46 8.13 14.23
CA SER A 186 -11.74 9.56 14.18
C SER A 186 -11.59 10.26 15.54
N HIS A 187 -11.68 9.52 16.65
CA HIS A 187 -11.58 10.01 18.01
C HIS A 187 -10.33 9.50 18.76
N LEU A 188 -9.52 8.68 18.13
CA LEU A 188 -8.38 8.01 18.77
C LEU A 188 -7.35 9.03 19.30
N GLU A 189 -7.11 9.04 20.60
CA GLU A 189 -6.18 9.95 21.31
C GLU A 189 -4.71 9.54 21.14
N ALA A 190 -4.33 9.11 19.92
CA ALA A 190 -2.98 8.76 19.54
C ALA A 190 -2.69 9.27 18.12
N PRO A 191 -1.44 9.63 17.80
CA PRO A 191 -1.05 9.96 16.43
C PRO A 191 -1.25 8.77 15.49
N VAL A 192 -1.92 9.00 14.36
CA VAL A 192 -2.17 7.99 13.33
C VAL A 192 -1.54 8.39 12.01
N LEU A 193 -0.61 7.58 11.53
CA LEU A 193 0.02 7.74 10.22
C LEU A 193 -0.31 6.52 9.35
N SER A 194 -0.87 6.75 8.18
CA SER A 194 -1.24 5.70 7.23
C SER A 194 -0.39 5.75 5.97
N VAL A 195 -0.01 4.60 5.45
CA VAL A 195 0.73 4.47 4.18
C VAL A 195 0.00 3.51 3.25
N VAL A 196 -0.40 3.96 2.07
CA VAL A 196 -0.91 3.08 1.02
C VAL A 196 0.28 2.53 0.25
N ILE A 197 0.58 1.24 0.45
CA ILE A 197 1.76 0.58 -0.12
C ILE A 197 1.49 -0.17 -1.44
N GLY A 198 0.21 -0.38 -1.77
CA GLY A 198 -0.23 -1.05 -2.99
C GLY A 198 -1.65 -0.63 -3.36
N GLU A 199 -2.65 -1.46 -3.10
CA GLU A 199 -4.06 -1.12 -3.33
C GLU A 199 -4.73 -0.65 -2.03
N GLY A 200 -5.41 0.50 -2.08
CA GLY A 200 -6.32 0.95 -1.05
C GLY A 200 -7.77 0.78 -1.51
N GLY A 201 -8.35 -0.41 -1.34
CA GLY A 201 -9.68 -0.73 -1.85
C GLY A 201 -10.80 -0.52 -0.84
N SER A 202 -11.75 0.37 -1.17
CA SER A 202 -13.07 0.48 -0.53
C SER A 202 -13.03 0.60 1.00
N GLY A 203 -14.11 0.13 1.67
CA GLY A 203 -14.21 0.07 3.12
C GLY A 203 -13.13 -0.76 3.79
N GLY A 204 -12.56 -1.73 3.08
CA GLY A 204 -11.44 -2.52 3.58
C GLY A 204 -10.21 -1.68 3.91
N ALA A 205 -9.88 -0.76 3.04
CA ALA A 205 -8.79 0.19 3.25
C ALA A 205 -9.15 1.28 4.28
N LEU A 206 -10.39 1.82 4.19
CA LEU A 206 -10.86 2.85 5.11
C LEU A 206 -10.86 2.40 6.56
N ALA A 207 -11.16 1.13 6.84
CA ALA A 207 -11.25 0.58 8.20
C ALA A 207 -9.93 0.67 9.01
N ILE A 208 -8.80 0.95 8.34
CA ILE A 208 -7.52 1.27 8.98
C ILE A 208 -6.87 2.53 8.39
N GLY A 209 -7.64 3.35 7.67
CA GLY A 209 -7.14 4.47 6.86
C GLY A 209 -7.51 5.87 7.36
N VAL A 210 -8.30 6.02 8.43
CA VAL A 210 -8.58 7.33 9.05
C VAL A 210 -7.35 7.76 9.85
N CYS A 211 -6.72 8.87 9.45
CA CYS A 211 -5.40 9.23 9.96
C CYS A 211 -5.17 10.73 10.04
N ASP A 212 -4.11 11.12 10.76
CA ASP A 212 -3.61 12.50 10.82
C ASP A 212 -2.76 12.84 9.61
N TYR A 213 -2.06 11.84 9.07
CA TYR A 213 -1.16 11.99 7.92
C TYR A 213 -1.23 10.77 7.01
N LEU A 214 -1.53 10.99 5.73
CA LEU A 214 -1.64 9.95 4.72
C LEU A 214 -0.51 10.03 3.71
N ILE A 215 0.26 8.97 3.64
CA ILE A 215 1.30 8.76 2.64
C ILE A 215 0.79 7.78 1.58
N MET A 216 1.12 8.01 0.34
CA MET A 216 0.97 7.02 -0.73
C MET A 216 2.30 6.75 -1.41
N LEU A 217 2.61 5.50 -1.74
CA LEU A 217 3.70 5.20 -2.65
C LEU A 217 3.30 5.63 -4.07
N GLN A 218 4.27 6.05 -4.88
CA GLN A 218 4.04 6.66 -6.20
C GLN A 218 3.13 5.84 -7.11
N PHE A 219 3.32 4.52 -7.12
CA PHE A 219 2.55 3.60 -7.95
C PHE A 219 1.54 2.78 -7.13
N SER A 220 1.02 3.36 -6.06
CA SER A 220 -0.13 2.84 -5.33
C SER A 220 -1.43 3.50 -5.81
N VAL A 221 -2.55 2.87 -5.50
CA VAL A 221 -3.89 3.37 -5.83
C VAL A 221 -4.80 3.35 -4.59
N TYR A 222 -5.69 4.34 -4.48
CA TYR A 222 -6.67 4.39 -3.42
C TYR A 222 -8.04 4.76 -4.01
N SER A 223 -9.00 3.85 -3.93
CA SER A 223 -10.29 4.01 -4.62
C SER A 223 -11.42 3.26 -3.91
N VAL A 224 -12.66 3.70 -4.18
CA VAL A 224 -13.88 3.09 -3.60
C VAL A 224 -14.18 1.71 -4.18
N ILE A 225 -13.71 1.41 -5.39
CA ILE A 225 -14.01 0.17 -6.13
C ILE A 225 -12.88 -0.11 -7.12
N SER A 226 -12.75 -1.35 -7.59
CA SER A 226 -11.80 -1.66 -8.65
C SER A 226 -12.25 -1.11 -10.02
N PRO A 227 -11.31 -0.77 -10.93
CA PRO A 227 -11.67 -0.32 -12.28
C PRO A 227 -12.53 -1.32 -13.05
N GLU A 228 -12.28 -2.61 -12.88
CA GLU A 228 -13.05 -3.69 -13.50
C GLU A 228 -14.50 -3.69 -13.00
N SER A 229 -14.69 -3.58 -11.68
CA SER A 229 -16.03 -3.54 -11.08
C SER A 229 -16.77 -2.26 -11.44
N PHE A 230 -16.08 -1.11 -11.46
CA PHE A 230 -16.64 0.16 -11.93
C PHE A 230 -17.13 0.03 -13.39
N ALA A 231 -16.28 -0.50 -14.28
CA ALA A 231 -16.62 -0.71 -15.68
C ALA A 231 -17.83 -1.64 -15.85
N SER A 232 -17.86 -2.73 -15.08
CA SER A 232 -18.97 -3.69 -15.08
C SER A 232 -20.29 -3.04 -14.63
N ILE A 233 -20.27 -2.20 -13.62
CA ILE A 233 -21.49 -1.52 -13.11
C ILE A 233 -21.98 -0.48 -14.11
N VAL A 234 -21.09 0.40 -14.58
CA VAL A 234 -21.45 1.55 -15.42
C VAL A 234 -21.73 1.17 -16.87
N TRP A 235 -20.89 0.30 -17.43
CA TRP A 235 -20.96 -0.04 -18.86
C TRP A 235 -21.36 -1.48 -19.15
N LYS A 236 -21.63 -2.30 -18.13
CA LYS A 236 -21.98 -3.73 -18.25
C LYS A 236 -20.90 -4.56 -18.97
N SER A 237 -19.65 -4.08 -18.98
CA SER A 237 -18.49 -4.76 -19.57
C SER A 237 -17.23 -4.37 -18.84
N THR A 238 -16.33 -5.32 -18.62
CA THR A 238 -15.00 -5.11 -18.04
C THR A 238 -13.97 -4.61 -19.06
N ASP A 239 -14.29 -4.56 -20.35
CA ASP A 239 -13.38 -4.13 -21.42
C ASP A 239 -12.99 -2.64 -21.28
N LYS A 240 -13.82 -1.85 -20.59
CA LYS A 240 -13.60 -0.43 -20.35
C LYS A 240 -12.84 -0.12 -19.04
N LYS A 241 -12.15 -1.10 -18.46
CA LYS A 241 -11.40 -0.96 -17.21
C LYS A 241 -10.33 0.14 -17.26
N GLU A 242 -9.70 0.38 -18.41
CA GLU A 242 -8.71 1.44 -18.58
C GLU A 242 -9.35 2.84 -18.50
N ILE A 243 -10.51 3.01 -19.16
CA ILE A 243 -11.30 4.24 -19.08
C ILE A 243 -11.80 4.44 -17.65
N ALA A 244 -12.23 3.35 -17.00
CA ALA A 244 -12.66 3.39 -15.59
C ALA A 244 -11.52 3.83 -14.67
N ALA A 245 -10.33 3.27 -14.80
CA ALA A 245 -9.15 3.64 -14.00
C ALA A 245 -8.81 5.13 -14.14
N ASP A 246 -8.92 5.67 -15.35
CA ASP A 246 -8.71 7.10 -15.58
C ASP A 246 -9.82 7.96 -14.95
N ALA A 247 -11.09 7.62 -15.18
CA ALA A 247 -12.23 8.36 -14.65
C ALA A 247 -12.30 8.38 -13.11
N MET A 248 -11.89 7.28 -12.46
CA MET A 248 -11.90 7.16 -11.00
C MET A 248 -10.87 8.05 -10.30
N GLY A 249 -9.78 8.40 -10.96
CA GLY A 249 -8.78 9.32 -10.40
C GLY A 249 -8.03 8.82 -9.16
N GLY A 250 -7.96 7.51 -8.93
CA GLY A 250 -7.44 6.90 -7.70
C GLY A 250 -5.91 6.80 -7.58
N THR A 251 -5.13 7.42 -8.47
CA THR A 251 -3.66 7.41 -8.41
C THR A 251 -3.12 8.41 -7.40
N ALA A 252 -1.95 8.14 -6.83
CA ALA A 252 -1.34 8.95 -5.77
C ALA A 252 -1.21 10.44 -6.15
N ASP A 253 -0.74 10.75 -7.35
CA ASP A 253 -0.58 12.14 -7.81
C ASP A 253 -1.92 12.88 -7.95
N ARG A 254 -2.98 12.20 -8.43
CA ARG A 254 -4.31 12.81 -8.55
C ARG A 254 -4.92 13.07 -7.17
N LEU A 255 -4.82 12.11 -6.25
CA LEU A 255 -5.32 12.26 -4.89
C LEU A 255 -4.54 13.34 -4.11
N LYS A 256 -3.24 13.47 -4.36
CA LYS A 256 -2.43 14.57 -3.81
C LYS A 256 -2.92 15.93 -4.30
N LYS A 257 -3.21 16.07 -5.60
CA LYS A 257 -3.78 17.31 -6.17
C LYS A 257 -5.15 17.66 -5.60
N LEU A 258 -5.95 16.64 -5.23
CA LEU A 258 -7.26 16.83 -4.58
C LEU A 258 -7.14 17.10 -3.07
N GLY A 259 -5.93 17.12 -2.50
CA GLY A 259 -5.72 17.37 -1.06
C GLY A 259 -6.10 16.20 -0.15
N LEU A 260 -6.32 15.00 -0.71
CA LEU A 260 -6.65 13.79 0.05
C LEU A 260 -5.41 13.09 0.63
N VAL A 261 -4.25 13.27 0.01
CA VAL A 261 -2.96 12.67 0.37
C VAL A 261 -1.98 13.75 0.77
N ASP A 262 -1.28 13.56 1.89
CA ASP A 262 -0.32 14.55 2.40
C ASP A 262 1.05 14.42 1.75
N GLU A 263 1.47 13.20 1.43
CA GLU A 263 2.78 12.95 0.82
C GLU A 263 2.72 11.80 -0.19
N VAL A 264 3.41 11.96 -1.31
CA VAL A 264 3.64 10.88 -2.28
C VAL A 264 5.13 10.55 -2.27
N LEU A 265 5.47 9.33 -1.87
CA LEU A 265 6.84 8.85 -1.89
C LEU A 265 7.19 8.31 -3.27
N LYS A 266 8.24 8.84 -3.85
CA LYS A 266 8.78 8.33 -5.11
C LYS A 266 9.30 6.90 -4.91
N GLU A 267 8.94 6.05 -5.84
CA GLU A 267 9.45 4.68 -5.86
C GLU A 267 10.79 4.59 -6.58
N PRO A 268 11.60 3.59 -6.25
CA PRO A 268 12.82 3.29 -6.99
C PRO A 268 12.56 3.10 -8.48
N HIS A 269 13.62 3.17 -9.25
CA HIS A 269 13.56 3.02 -10.70
C HIS A 269 12.92 1.67 -11.10
N GLY A 270 11.80 1.73 -11.80
CA GLY A 270 11.00 0.55 -12.15
C GLY A 270 10.03 0.07 -11.08
N GLY A 271 9.83 0.82 -9.97
CA GLY A 271 8.84 0.51 -8.93
C GLY A 271 9.42 -0.17 -7.67
N ALA A 272 8.62 -0.21 -6.61
CA ALA A 272 9.02 -0.73 -5.30
C ALA A 272 9.45 -2.22 -5.32
N HIS A 273 8.97 -3.01 -6.28
CA HIS A 273 9.33 -4.41 -6.44
C HIS A 273 10.73 -4.62 -7.05
N ARG A 274 11.31 -3.60 -7.70
CA ARG A 274 12.65 -3.66 -8.27
C ARG A 274 13.75 -3.40 -7.23
N ASP A 275 13.45 -2.55 -6.25
CA ASP A 275 14.35 -2.29 -5.12
C ASP A 275 13.54 -2.07 -3.84
N ALA A 276 13.16 -3.17 -3.23
CA ALA A 276 12.37 -3.17 -1.99
C ALA A 276 13.13 -2.52 -0.82
N SER A 277 14.45 -2.65 -0.79
CA SER A 277 15.29 -2.08 0.28
C SER A 277 15.32 -0.56 0.21
N ALA A 278 15.58 0.01 -0.98
CA ALA A 278 15.57 1.47 -1.16
C ALA A 278 14.17 2.06 -0.88
N MET A 279 13.09 1.36 -1.28
CA MET A 279 11.74 1.80 -0.98
C MET A 279 11.44 1.78 0.52
N ALA A 280 11.87 0.72 1.21
CA ALA A 280 11.70 0.60 2.65
C ALA A 280 12.42 1.71 3.41
N GLU A 281 13.66 2.04 3.05
CA GLU A 281 14.42 3.12 3.69
C GLU A 281 13.74 4.49 3.47
N THR A 282 13.34 4.80 2.24
CA THR A 282 12.59 6.04 1.92
C THR A 282 11.30 6.14 2.75
N MET A 283 10.57 5.02 2.87
CA MET A 283 9.34 4.98 3.67
C MET A 283 9.63 5.14 5.16
N LYS A 284 10.67 4.50 5.68
CA LYS A 284 11.10 4.62 7.08
C LYS A 284 11.44 6.06 7.45
N GLU A 285 12.25 6.73 6.65
CA GLU A 285 12.61 8.14 6.86
C GLU A 285 11.37 9.04 6.94
N SER A 286 10.44 8.87 6.01
CA SER A 286 9.20 9.64 5.98
C SER A 286 8.31 9.35 7.19
N ILE A 287 8.13 8.07 7.58
CA ILE A 287 7.38 7.68 8.77
C ILE A 287 7.97 8.33 10.02
N ILE A 288 9.28 8.23 10.24
CA ILE A 288 9.96 8.80 11.41
C ILE A 288 9.75 10.30 11.48
N LYS A 289 10.02 11.02 10.39
CA LYS A 289 9.88 12.48 10.29
C LYS A 289 8.46 12.93 10.68
N ASN A 290 7.44 12.31 10.06
CA ASN A 290 6.05 12.72 10.25
C ASN A 290 5.51 12.29 11.62
N LEU A 291 5.87 11.11 12.14
CA LEU A 291 5.51 10.72 13.50
C LEU A 291 6.10 11.66 14.57
N MET A 292 7.33 12.12 14.40
CA MET A 292 7.93 13.10 15.32
C MET A 292 7.11 14.39 15.34
N GLN A 293 6.69 14.89 14.18
CA GLN A 293 5.87 16.09 14.07
C GLN A 293 4.50 15.91 14.72
N LEU A 294 3.83 14.77 14.46
CA LEU A 294 2.52 14.48 15.06
C LEU A 294 2.61 14.34 16.59
N ARG A 295 3.63 13.67 17.10
CA ARG A 295 3.84 13.48 18.55
C ARG A 295 4.19 14.75 19.30
N SER A 296 4.68 15.79 18.65
CA SER A 296 4.98 17.08 19.28
C SER A 296 3.73 17.93 19.58
N GLN A 297 2.57 17.54 19.06
CA GLN A 297 1.31 18.27 19.23
C GLN A 297 0.56 17.77 20.47
N PRO A 298 -0.16 18.66 21.20
CA PRO A 298 -1.12 18.26 22.20
C PRO A 298 -2.24 17.40 21.60
N VAL A 299 -2.73 16.41 22.33
CA VAL A 299 -3.78 15.49 21.85
C VAL A 299 -5.03 16.23 21.36
N THR A 300 -5.46 17.28 22.08
CA THR A 300 -6.61 18.10 21.66
C THR A 300 -6.40 18.73 20.28
N GLN A 301 -5.22 19.30 20.04
CA GLN A 301 -4.88 19.89 18.74
C GLN A 301 -4.80 18.83 17.64
N LEU A 302 -4.29 17.65 17.93
CA LEU A 302 -4.25 16.51 17.01
C LEU A 302 -5.67 16.10 16.58
N LEU A 303 -6.60 15.96 17.53
CA LEU A 303 -7.99 15.59 17.26
C LEU A 303 -8.73 16.68 16.47
N ASP A 304 -8.56 17.95 16.82
CA ASP A 304 -9.17 19.08 16.11
C ASP A 304 -8.65 19.13 14.64
N ALA A 305 -7.34 18.93 14.45
CA ALA A 305 -6.73 18.89 13.12
C ALA A 305 -7.27 17.70 12.29
N ARG A 306 -7.42 16.50 12.90
CA ARG A 306 -8.00 15.32 12.24
C ARG A 306 -9.44 15.58 11.82
N GLN A 307 -10.27 16.15 12.70
CA GLN A 307 -11.65 16.50 12.39
C GLN A 307 -11.74 17.55 11.28
N ALA A 308 -10.92 18.60 11.35
CA ALA A 308 -10.85 19.63 10.32
C ALA A 308 -10.41 19.05 8.96
N ARG A 309 -9.43 18.11 8.98
CA ARG A 309 -9.00 17.38 7.79
C ARG A 309 -10.14 16.61 7.13
N LEU A 310 -10.87 15.80 7.88
CA LEU A 310 -11.96 14.98 7.37
C LEU A 310 -13.10 15.85 6.78
N ARG A 311 -13.43 16.97 7.42
CA ARG A 311 -14.48 17.91 6.94
C ARG A 311 -14.06 18.66 5.68
N ARG A 312 -12.77 18.80 5.41
CA ARG A 312 -12.24 19.51 4.25
C ARG A 312 -12.18 18.66 2.99
N PHE A 313 -12.41 17.35 3.08
CA PHE A 313 -12.43 16.48 1.92
C PHE A 313 -13.62 16.77 1.03
N GLY A 314 -13.35 16.91 -0.27
CA GLY A 314 -14.34 17.28 -1.29
C GLY A 314 -14.37 18.78 -1.53
N ALA A 315 -14.14 19.17 -2.80
CA ALA A 315 -14.35 20.54 -3.26
C ALA A 315 -15.74 20.64 -3.88
N PHE A 316 -16.49 21.68 -3.53
CA PHE A 316 -17.75 22.04 -4.20
C PHE A 316 -17.73 23.53 -4.48
N HIS A 317 -18.44 23.94 -5.52
CA HIS A 317 -18.72 25.34 -5.81
C HIS A 317 -20.19 25.57 -5.56
N ASP A 318 -20.52 26.57 -4.77
CA ASP A 318 -21.90 27.05 -4.68
C ASP A 318 -22.31 27.57 -6.04
N ALA A 319 -23.47 27.14 -6.55
CA ALA A 319 -24.01 27.51 -7.86
C ALA A 319 -24.54 28.93 -7.85
#